data_7d2bf6daf09b41521ea6924a95c2af66
#
_entry.id   7d2bf6daf09b41521ea6924a95c2af66
#
_cell.length_a   1.000
_cell.length_b   1.000
_cell.length_c   1.000
_cell.angle_alpha   90.00
_cell.angle_beta   90.00
_cell.angle_gamma   90.00
#
_symmetry.space_group_name_H-M   'P 1'
#
loop_
_entity.id
_entity.type
_entity.pdbx_description
1 polymer ?
#
loop_
_entity_poly.entity_id
_entity_poly.type
_entity_poly.pdbx_seq_one_letter_code
_entity_poly.pdbx_strand_id
1 'polypeptide(L)'
;MNFRTALLLFLFFSGSVIGQNNLYQIDSIKEIKFYFNQPNWMHLLDSLYIEGQKERLTASVSIDGQYYDSVGIRYKGFSSVNITQIKNPFNIKLDYKIDDQEHQGFNKIKLSNVIHDPSFIREALSYQIARKYMPASKANFVNLYINDTLWGLYSNVEAVNKDFLSNHYDSRNNSLFKCNPNSLNLFGENSNLSLSHGNDSSDYEDFYTLKSDFGWEKLFNLMDTLNNHPNFINQILNVDRTLWMHAFNYSIINIDSYIGYAQNYYLYEDNAGRFNPILWDLNMSFGSFRLTDASSYFSGFSISQAKTLDPLSHYNDISVFPRPLMRNLFNNDRNRKMYLAHLKTIMEENFSNQNYIDSANKMYSIIDQSVLMDTNKFYSYLDFQNNLDSTVTNIIDYPGIKDLMENRLNYLNNYTGFNHTIIIDSISEFSNNLSIGDDLWISANVVDANEVILLYSCLLYTSPSPRDH
;
A
#
# COMPACT_ATOMS: atom_id res chain seq x y z
N MET A 1 -4.89 77.65 -5.56
CA MET A 1 -5.14 76.39 -4.77
C MET A 1 -5.29 75.26 -5.77
N ASN A 2 -4.22 74.52 -6.01
CA ASN A 2 -4.19 73.46 -7.03
C ASN A 2 -4.40 72.11 -6.34
N PHE A 3 -5.54 71.47 -6.61
CA PHE A 3 -5.76 70.07 -6.25
C PHE A 3 -5.10 69.15 -7.28
N ARG A 4 -4.09 68.37 -6.89
CA ARG A 4 -3.56 67.28 -7.67
C ARG A 4 -4.30 65.98 -7.27
N THR A 5 -5.11 65.50 -8.21
CA THR A 5 -5.77 64.19 -8.11
C THR A 5 -4.74 63.10 -8.41
N ALA A 6 -4.34 62.31 -7.40
CA ALA A 6 -3.53 61.10 -7.60
C ALA A 6 -4.43 59.95 -7.96
N LEU A 7 -4.29 59.44 -9.19
CA LEU A 7 -4.96 58.24 -9.68
C LEU A 7 -4.14 57.00 -9.25
N LEU A 8 -4.63 56.26 -8.26
CA LEU A 8 -4.06 54.96 -7.84
C LEU A 8 -4.59 53.88 -8.78
N LEU A 9 -3.72 53.39 -9.69
CA LEU A 9 -3.98 52.20 -10.49
C LEU A 9 -3.78 50.95 -9.61
N PHE A 10 -4.87 50.29 -9.19
CA PHE A 10 -4.82 48.94 -8.65
C PHE A 10 -4.72 47.93 -9.80
N LEU A 11 -3.52 47.42 -10.04
CA LEU A 11 -3.31 46.26 -10.87
C LEU A 11 -3.75 45.02 -10.08
N PHE A 12 -4.95 44.53 -10.38
CA PHE A 12 -5.37 43.18 -9.96
C PHE A 12 -4.56 42.16 -10.78
N PHE A 13 -3.50 41.62 -10.19
CA PHE A 13 -2.95 40.38 -10.63
C PHE A 13 -3.94 39.29 -10.23
N SER A 14 -4.81 38.88 -11.13
CA SER A 14 -5.49 37.59 -11.05
C SER A 14 -4.45 36.50 -11.33
N GLY A 15 -3.67 36.16 -10.31
CA GLY A 15 -2.89 34.94 -10.30
C GLY A 15 -3.90 33.79 -10.36
N SER A 16 -4.05 33.17 -11.54
CA SER A 16 -4.65 31.83 -11.60
C SER A 16 -3.80 30.98 -10.66
N VAL A 17 -4.34 30.62 -9.50
CA VAL A 17 -3.83 29.51 -8.72
C VAL A 17 -4.08 28.28 -9.59
N ILE A 18 -3.14 27.98 -10.47
CA ILE A 18 -3.05 26.68 -11.10
C ILE A 18 -2.75 25.77 -9.92
N GLY A 19 -3.75 25.09 -9.41
CA GLY A 19 -3.57 24.04 -8.40
C GLY A 19 -2.47 23.15 -8.94
N GLN A 20 -1.35 23.05 -8.22
CA GLN A 20 -0.24 22.20 -8.61
C GLN A 20 -0.80 20.78 -8.81
N ASN A 21 -0.86 20.35 -10.06
CA ASN A 21 -1.38 19.04 -10.43
C ASN A 21 -0.44 17.99 -9.84
N ASN A 22 -0.75 17.46 -8.66
CA ASN A 22 0.12 16.49 -7.96
C ASN A 22 0.20 15.19 -8.77
N LEU A 23 1.41 14.64 -8.94
CA LEU A 23 1.69 13.40 -9.67
C LEU A 23 0.76 12.24 -9.23
N TYR A 24 0.40 12.16 -7.96
CA TYR A 24 -0.47 11.11 -7.41
C TYR A 24 -1.89 11.57 -7.11
N GLN A 25 -2.37 12.61 -7.77
CA GLN A 25 -3.76 13.05 -7.63
C GLN A 25 -4.70 12.01 -8.25
N ILE A 26 -5.65 11.50 -7.44
CA ILE A 26 -6.53 10.39 -7.85
C ILE A 26 -7.68 10.84 -8.78
N ASP A 27 -8.00 12.13 -8.81
CA ASP A 27 -9.14 12.69 -9.55
C ASP A 27 -8.81 12.95 -11.02
N SER A 28 -7.59 12.67 -11.47
CA SER A 28 -7.18 12.89 -12.86
C SER A 28 -6.22 11.79 -13.31
N ILE A 29 -6.33 11.40 -14.58
CA ILE A 29 -5.37 10.50 -15.20
C ILE A 29 -4.15 11.31 -15.61
N LYS A 30 -2.95 10.82 -15.26
CA LYS A 30 -1.69 11.41 -15.66
C LYS A 30 -1.27 10.89 -17.03
N GLU A 31 -0.53 11.70 -17.78
CA GLU A 31 0.08 11.29 -19.02
C GLU A 31 1.57 11.07 -18.82
N ILE A 32 2.06 9.88 -19.15
CA ILE A 32 3.50 9.58 -19.20
C ILE A 32 3.85 9.09 -20.59
N LYS A 33 4.89 9.66 -21.19
CA LYS A 33 5.40 9.26 -22.52
C LYS A 33 6.84 8.83 -22.42
N PHE A 34 7.15 7.66 -22.96
CA PHE A 34 8.52 7.19 -23.14
C PHE A 34 8.94 7.39 -24.59
N TYR A 35 10.16 7.88 -24.79
CA TYR A 35 10.78 8.03 -26.09
C TYR A 35 12.08 7.24 -26.11
N PHE A 36 12.01 6.04 -26.68
CA PHE A 36 13.18 5.19 -26.90
C PHE A 36 13.81 5.49 -28.26
N ASN A 37 15.12 5.70 -28.27
CA ASN A 37 15.88 5.86 -29.53
C ASN A 37 16.11 4.52 -30.23
N GLN A 38 16.04 3.40 -29.49
CA GLN A 38 16.24 2.06 -30.03
C GLN A 38 14.92 1.53 -30.62
N PRO A 39 14.86 1.18 -31.91
CA PRO A 39 13.65 0.65 -32.50
C PRO A 39 13.23 -0.72 -31.91
N ASN A 40 14.19 -1.49 -31.39
CA ASN A 40 13.99 -2.77 -30.72
C ASN A 40 13.93 -2.69 -29.19
N TRP A 41 13.50 -1.56 -28.63
CA TRP A 41 13.50 -1.27 -27.19
C TRP A 41 12.81 -2.36 -26.35
N MET A 42 11.73 -2.96 -26.86
CA MET A 42 11.01 -4.03 -26.16
C MET A 42 11.90 -5.23 -25.97
N HIS A 43 12.53 -5.73 -27.04
CA HIS A 43 13.46 -6.86 -26.99
C HIS A 43 14.65 -6.58 -26.05
N LEU A 44 15.15 -5.34 -26.03
CA LEU A 44 16.21 -4.96 -25.09
C LEU A 44 15.75 -5.03 -23.64
N LEU A 45 14.53 -4.57 -23.32
CA LEU A 45 13.96 -4.68 -21.97
C LEU A 45 13.69 -6.14 -21.58
N ASP A 46 13.25 -6.97 -22.51
CA ASP A 46 13.07 -8.41 -22.30
C ASP A 46 14.42 -9.08 -21.95
N SER A 47 15.47 -8.79 -22.73
CA SER A 47 16.82 -9.30 -22.48
C SER A 47 17.35 -8.88 -21.10
N LEU A 48 17.25 -7.60 -20.76
CA LEU A 48 17.67 -7.09 -19.44
C LEU A 48 16.89 -7.70 -18.29
N TYR A 49 15.62 -8.02 -18.50
CA TYR A 49 14.80 -8.70 -17.48
C TYR A 49 15.24 -10.15 -17.28
N ILE A 50 15.51 -10.89 -18.36
CA ILE A 50 15.97 -12.30 -18.35
C ILE A 50 17.34 -12.39 -17.66
N GLU A 51 18.25 -11.46 -17.95
CA GLU A 51 19.58 -11.37 -17.32
C GLU A 51 19.54 -11.13 -15.82
N GLY A 52 18.41 -10.63 -15.28
CA GLY A 52 18.17 -10.49 -13.85
C GLY A 52 18.98 -9.39 -13.14
N GLN A 53 19.80 -8.63 -13.86
CA GLN A 53 20.75 -7.67 -13.30
C GLN A 53 20.11 -6.34 -12.86
N LYS A 54 18.81 -6.17 -13.00
CA LYS A 54 18.08 -4.91 -12.71
C LYS A 54 18.58 -3.69 -13.49
N GLU A 55 19.28 -3.94 -14.59
CA GLU A 55 19.75 -2.91 -15.52
C GLU A 55 18.58 -2.13 -16.14
N ARG A 56 18.89 -0.97 -16.71
CA ARG A 56 17.89 -0.06 -17.27
C ARG A 56 18.24 0.35 -18.68
N LEU A 57 17.22 0.38 -19.53
CA LEU A 57 17.31 1.03 -20.83
C LEU A 57 17.12 2.54 -20.66
N THR A 58 17.97 3.33 -21.28
CA THR A 58 17.87 4.78 -21.25
C THR A 58 16.85 5.27 -22.27
N ALA A 59 15.98 6.18 -21.84
CA ALA A 59 14.98 6.84 -22.67
C ALA A 59 14.79 8.30 -22.22
N SER A 60 14.14 9.11 -23.04
CA SER A 60 13.56 10.36 -22.59
C SER A 60 12.12 10.12 -22.13
N VAL A 61 11.65 10.89 -21.15
CA VAL A 61 10.30 10.75 -20.57
C VAL A 61 9.63 12.10 -20.49
N SER A 62 8.36 12.19 -20.89
CA SER A 62 7.51 13.33 -20.59
C SER A 62 6.46 12.92 -19.54
N ILE A 63 6.22 13.76 -18.54
CA ILE A 63 5.20 13.58 -17.50
C ILE A 63 4.32 14.83 -17.50
N ASP A 64 3.07 14.70 -17.87
CA ASP A 64 2.12 15.82 -18.02
C ASP A 64 2.71 16.99 -18.81
N GLY A 65 3.49 16.71 -19.85
CA GLY A 65 4.15 17.68 -20.73
C GLY A 65 5.52 18.20 -20.25
N GLN A 66 5.94 17.86 -19.03
CA GLN A 66 7.29 18.16 -18.56
C GLN A 66 8.28 17.08 -19.01
N TYR A 67 9.34 17.49 -19.68
CA TYR A 67 10.32 16.61 -20.31
C TYR A 67 11.53 16.32 -19.42
N TYR A 68 11.98 15.06 -19.43
CA TYR A 68 13.13 14.54 -18.71
C TYR A 68 13.99 13.71 -19.65
N ASP A 69 15.28 13.99 -19.69
CA ASP A 69 16.23 13.25 -20.51
C ASP A 69 16.99 12.19 -19.70
N SER A 70 17.53 11.20 -20.42
CA SER A 70 18.46 10.20 -19.86
C SER A 70 17.88 9.42 -18.65
N VAL A 71 16.59 9.17 -18.68
CA VAL A 71 15.82 8.43 -17.67
C VAL A 71 16.04 6.93 -17.83
N GLY A 72 16.17 6.22 -16.71
CA GLY A 72 16.33 4.76 -16.70
C GLY A 72 15.00 4.03 -16.58
N ILE A 73 14.66 3.20 -17.56
CA ILE A 73 13.44 2.41 -17.61
C ILE A 73 13.77 0.92 -17.54
N ARG A 74 13.04 0.14 -16.74
CA ARG A 74 13.09 -1.32 -16.72
C ARG A 74 11.76 -1.92 -16.35
N TYR A 75 11.57 -3.18 -16.61
CA TYR A 75 10.42 -3.91 -16.07
C TYR A 75 10.51 -4.05 -14.54
N LYS A 76 9.36 -4.22 -13.89
CA LYS A 76 9.23 -4.47 -12.46
C LYS A 76 8.24 -5.60 -12.19
N GLY A 77 8.40 -6.28 -11.07
CA GLY A 77 7.51 -7.37 -10.65
C GLY A 77 8.10 -8.74 -10.95
N PHE A 78 7.46 -9.75 -10.39
CA PHE A 78 7.82 -11.16 -10.56
C PHE A 78 6.76 -11.87 -11.41
N SER A 79 5.53 -12.02 -10.90
CA SER A 79 4.44 -12.69 -11.60
C SER A 79 3.75 -11.83 -12.67
N SER A 80 3.90 -10.52 -12.61
CA SER A 80 3.27 -9.57 -13.53
C SER A 80 4.07 -9.28 -14.80
N VAL A 81 5.31 -9.76 -14.90
CA VAL A 81 6.16 -9.64 -16.09
C VAL A 81 6.16 -10.95 -16.85
N ASN A 82 5.93 -10.86 -18.17
CA ASN A 82 6.14 -11.96 -19.09
C ASN A 82 6.65 -11.38 -20.41
N ILE A 83 7.79 -11.87 -20.89
CA ILE A 83 8.41 -11.42 -22.15
C ILE A 83 7.56 -11.71 -23.39
N THR A 84 6.55 -12.58 -23.29
CA THR A 84 5.62 -12.86 -24.39
C THR A 84 4.40 -11.94 -24.41
N GLN A 85 4.24 -11.10 -23.36
CA GLN A 85 3.13 -10.13 -23.29
C GLN A 85 3.58 -8.73 -23.73
N ILE A 86 2.67 -7.99 -24.35
CA ILE A 86 2.93 -6.63 -24.82
C ILE A 86 2.97 -5.65 -23.64
N LYS A 87 2.04 -5.77 -22.72
CA LYS A 87 1.84 -4.82 -21.62
C LYS A 87 2.55 -5.29 -20.35
N ASN A 88 3.83 -4.95 -20.22
CA ASN A 88 4.64 -5.21 -19.02
C ASN A 88 4.61 -4.01 -18.04
N PRO A 89 4.79 -4.24 -16.73
CA PRO A 89 4.87 -3.16 -15.74
C PRO A 89 6.26 -2.52 -15.72
N PHE A 90 6.32 -1.20 -15.45
CA PHE A 90 7.55 -0.42 -15.53
C PHE A 90 7.99 0.17 -14.19
N ASN A 91 9.32 0.31 -14.05
CA ASN A 91 9.97 1.09 -13.01
C ASN A 91 10.84 2.15 -13.69
N ILE A 92 10.49 3.41 -13.47
CA ILE A 92 11.12 4.60 -14.05
C ILE A 92 12.01 5.20 -12.97
N LYS A 93 13.26 5.50 -13.31
CA LYS A 93 14.22 6.21 -12.45
C LYS A 93 14.63 7.49 -13.17
N LEU A 94 14.12 8.64 -12.71
CA LEU A 94 14.38 9.93 -13.32
C LEU A 94 15.85 10.34 -13.18
N ASP A 95 16.41 10.19 -11.99
CA ASP A 95 17.82 10.47 -11.65
C ASP A 95 18.79 9.35 -12.09
N TYR A 96 18.57 8.75 -13.27
CA TYR A 96 19.38 7.60 -13.71
C TYR A 96 20.76 7.99 -14.23
N LYS A 97 20.85 9.01 -15.09
CA LYS A 97 22.11 9.54 -15.63
C LYS A 97 22.33 11.02 -15.29
N ILE A 98 21.27 11.72 -14.91
CA ILE A 98 21.29 13.11 -14.48
C ILE A 98 20.90 13.10 -13.00
N ASP A 99 21.87 13.45 -12.15
CA ASP A 99 21.67 13.49 -10.71
C ASP A 99 20.58 14.51 -10.33
N ASP A 100 19.87 14.25 -9.24
CA ASP A 100 18.81 15.09 -8.67
C ASP A 100 17.64 15.38 -9.63
N GLN A 101 17.51 14.65 -10.75
CA GLN A 101 16.37 14.77 -11.65
C GLN A 101 15.12 14.16 -11.00
N GLU A 102 14.10 14.98 -10.79
CA GLU A 102 12.86 14.59 -10.14
C GLU A 102 11.65 15.27 -10.77
N HIS A 103 10.46 14.70 -10.56
CA HIS A 103 9.18 15.31 -10.89
C HIS A 103 8.39 15.53 -9.60
N GLN A 104 8.20 16.78 -9.19
CA GLN A 104 7.44 17.17 -7.98
C GLN A 104 7.94 16.44 -6.70
N GLY A 105 9.24 16.28 -6.53
CA GLY A 105 9.85 15.59 -5.39
C GLY A 105 9.92 14.07 -5.53
N PHE A 106 9.58 13.50 -6.69
CA PHE A 106 9.65 12.06 -6.93
C PHE A 106 10.69 11.73 -8.00
N ASN A 107 11.71 10.96 -7.65
CA ASN A 107 12.72 10.47 -8.59
C ASN A 107 12.42 9.07 -9.13
N LYS A 108 11.43 8.36 -8.56
CA LYS A 108 11.01 7.01 -8.96
C LYS A 108 9.51 6.92 -9.14
N ILE A 109 9.10 6.38 -10.29
CA ILE A 109 7.70 6.13 -10.63
C ILE A 109 7.54 4.64 -10.94
N LYS A 110 6.43 4.04 -10.47
CA LYS A 110 6.16 2.62 -10.65
C LYS A 110 4.79 2.43 -11.28
N LEU A 111 4.79 1.89 -12.48
CA LEU A 111 3.59 1.61 -13.26
C LEU A 111 3.28 0.11 -13.21
N SER A 112 2.14 -0.25 -12.64
CA SER A 112 1.60 -1.61 -12.61
C SER A 112 0.67 -1.82 -13.80
N ASN A 113 0.80 -2.97 -14.48
CA ASN A 113 0.07 -3.28 -15.72
C ASN A 113 -1.36 -3.81 -15.53
N VAL A 114 -1.80 -3.92 -14.29
CA VAL A 114 -3.14 -4.39 -13.85
C VAL A 114 -3.53 -5.80 -14.34
N ILE A 115 -2.54 -6.68 -14.55
CA ILE A 115 -2.77 -8.05 -15.09
C ILE A 115 -3.68 -8.93 -14.20
N HIS A 116 -3.75 -8.65 -12.89
CA HIS A 116 -4.57 -9.40 -11.94
C HIS A 116 -5.81 -8.63 -11.47
N ASP A 117 -6.21 -7.60 -12.22
CA ASP A 117 -7.31 -6.73 -11.83
C ASP A 117 -8.21 -6.33 -13.01
N PRO A 118 -9.28 -7.08 -13.28
CA PRO A 118 -10.26 -6.68 -14.29
C PRO A 118 -10.93 -5.32 -14.00
N SER A 119 -11.02 -4.93 -12.73
CA SER A 119 -11.61 -3.65 -12.32
C SER A 119 -10.68 -2.45 -12.53
N PHE A 120 -9.38 -2.66 -12.70
CA PHE A 120 -8.32 -1.65 -12.79
C PHE A 120 -8.13 -0.78 -11.55
N ILE A 121 -8.95 -0.91 -10.50
CA ILE A 121 -8.96 0.01 -9.34
C ILE A 121 -8.52 -0.63 -8.02
N ARG A 122 -8.34 -1.96 -7.93
CA ARG A 122 -8.04 -2.64 -6.66
C ARG A 122 -6.86 -2.02 -5.93
N GLU A 123 -5.76 -1.80 -6.63
CA GLU A 123 -4.54 -1.23 -6.03
C GLU A 123 -4.76 0.21 -5.54
N ALA A 124 -5.35 1.07 -6.36
CA ALA A 124 -5.61 2.46 -6.01
C ALA A 124 -6.61 2.61 -4.87
N LEU A 125 -7.71 1.85 -4.90
CA LEU A 125 -8.75 1.85 -3.87
C LEU A 125 -8.18 1.32 -2.53
N SER A 126 -7.38 0.24 -2.57
CA SER A 126 -6.75 -0.31 -1.38
C SER A 126 -5.82 0.69 -0.70
N TYR A 127 -4.94 1.35 -1.47
CA TYR A 127 -4.07 2.38 -0.92
C TYR A 127 -4.85 3.60 -0.40
N GLN A 128 -5.93 3.99 -1.06
CA GLN A 128 -6.79 5.08 -0.57
C GLN A 128 -7.40 4.76 0.80
N ILE A 129 -7.87 3.53 1.01
CA ILE A 129 -8.41 3.07 2.31
C ILE A 129 -7.27 2.97 3.33
N ALA A 130 -6.14 2.34 2.98
CA ALA A 130 -5.02 2.12 3.90
C ALA A 130 -4.46 3.42 4.49
N ARG A 131 -4.37 4.49 3.67
CA ARG A 131 -3.85 5.80 4.10
C ARG A 131 -4.68 6.47 5.19
N LYS A 132 -5.89 6.04 5.46
CA LYS A 132 -6.69 6.53 6.59
C LYS A 132 -6.17 6.02 7.94
N TYR A 133 -5.41 4.92 7.95
CA TYR A 133 -5.02 4.22 9.17
C TYR A 133 -3.52 4.11 9.37
N MET A 134 -2.72 4.22 8.32
CA MET A 134 -1.28 4.04 8.37
C MET A 134 -0.57 4.74 7.20
N PRO A 135 0.74 5.04 7.33
CA PRO A 135 1.57 5.41 6.20
C PRO A 135 1.48 4.35 5.10
N ALA A 136 0.96 4.75 3.94
CA ALA A 136 0.84 3.88 2.78
C ALA A 136 1.02 4.68 1.51
N SER A 137 1.50 4.03 0.45
CA SER A 137 1.79 4.65 -0.84
C SER A 137 0.58 5.40 -1.40
N LYS A 138 0.83 6.52 -2.05
CA LYS A 138 -0.15 7.16 -2.92
C LYS A 138 -0.29 6.33 -4.19
N ALA A 139 -1.49 6.30 -4.77
CA ALA A 139 -1.73 5.63 -6.04
C ALA A 139 -2.75 6.39 -6.87
N ASN A 140 -2.58 6.37 -8.19
CA ASN A 140 -3.51 6.91 -9.18
C ASN A 140 -3.35 6.20 -10.52
N PHE A 141 -3.83 6.79 -11.60
CA PHE A 141 -3.86 6.21 -12.93
C PHE A 141 -3.03 7.03 -13.93
N VAL A 142 -2.41 6.32 -14.87
CA VAL A 142 -1.57 6.89 -15.92
C VAL A 142 -1.93 6.29 -17.27
N ASN A 143 -2.16 7.14 -18.27
CA ASN A 143 -2.08 6.74 -19.66
C ASN A 143 -0.62 6.77 -20.10
N LEU A 144 -0.08 5.59 -20.38
CA LEU A 144 1.29 5.45 -20.87
C LEU A 144 1.29 5.48 -22.40
N TYR A 145 2.17 6.30 -22.96
CA TYR A 145 2.50 6.30 -24.38
C TYR A 145 3.95 5.86 -24.57
N ILE A 146 4.23 5.09 -25.61
CA ILE A 146 5.57 4.72 -26.00
C ILE A 146 5.76 5.12 -27.47
N ASN A 147 6.73 6.00 -27.72
CA ASN A 147 6.98 6.58 -29.04
C ASN A 147 5.68 7.07 -29.70
N ASP A 148 4.93 7.90 -28.96
CA ASP A 148 3.65 8.52 -29.32
C ASP A 148 2.45 7.57 -29.54
N THR A 149 2.64 6.26 -29.32
CA THR A 149 1.55 5.28 -29.39
C THR A 149 0.98 5.04 -27.99
N LEU A 150 -0.34 5.12 -27.83
CA LEU A 150 -0.99 4.76 -26.57
C LEU A 150 -0.71 3.30 -26.24
N TRP A 151 -0.01 3.09 -25.13
CA TRP A 151 0.40 1.74 -24.69
C TRP A 151 -0.62 1.11 -23.76
N GLY A 152 -1.35 1.94 -23.02
CA GLY A 152 -2.47 1.56 -22.19
C GLY A 152 -2.55 2.30 -20.87
N LEU A 153 -3.57 1.94 -20.09
CA LEU A 153 -3.81 2.45 -18.73
C LEU A 153 -3.03 1.63 -17.70
N TYR A 154 -2.32 2.32 -16.81
CA TYR A 154 -1.52 1.73 -15.74
C TYR A 154 -1.93 2.30 -14.37
N SER A 155 -1.82 1.51 -13.29
CA SER A 155 -1.78 2.04 -11.94
C SER A 155 -0.38 2.61 -11.67
N ASN A 156 -0.33 3.83 -11.16
CA ASN A 156 0.91 4.49 -10.74
C ASN A 156 0.97 4.50 -9.23
N VAL A 157 2.01 3.86 -8.65
CA VAL A 157 2.15 3.65 -7.21
C VAL A 157 3.42 4.31 -6.70
N GLU A 158 3.30 5.11 -5.64
CA GLU A 158 4.42 5.74 -4.96
C GLU A 158 5.42 4.70 -4.46
N ALA A 159 6.69 4.93 -4.74
CA ALA A 159 7.75 4.04 -4.28
C ALA A 159 8.02 4.24 -2.79
N VAL A 160 8.12 3.15 -2.04
CA VAL A 160 8.67 3.20 -0.67
C VAL A 160 10.18 3.40 -0.79
N ASN A 161 10.60 4.64 -0.70
CA ASN A 161 11.98 5.13 -0.84
C ASN A 161 12.27 6.23 0.20
N LYS A 162 13.42 6.89 0.09
CA LYS A 162 13.82 7.95 1.03
C LYS A 162 12.82 9.11 1.10
N ASP A 163 12.13 9.43 0.00
CA ASP A 163 11.15 10.53 -0.04
C ASP A 163 9.89 10.14 0.72
N PHE A 164 9.37 8.92 0.48
CA PHE A 164 8.28 8.35 1.27
C PHE A 164 8.60 8.34 2.77
N LEU A 165 9.82 7.91 3.13
CA LEU A 165 10.23 7.82 4.53
C LEU A 165 10.31 9.21 5.19
N SER A 166 10.87 10.20 4.49
CA SER A 166 10.89 11.59 4.97
C SER A 166 9.50 12.15 5.22
N ASN A 167 8.55 11.84 4.33
CA ASN A 167 7.19 12.36 4.40
C ASN A 167 6.36 11.73 5.54
N HIS A 168 6.72 10.53 5.99
CA HIS A 168 5.90 9.76 6.92
C HIS A 168 6.56 9.49 8.28
N TYR A 169 7.90 9.57 8.38
CA TYR A 169 8.64 9.17 9.58
C TYR A 169 9.64 10.22 10.07
N ASP A 170 9.67 11.39 9.43
CA ASP A 170 10.63 12.47 9.72
C ASP A 170 12.10 11.97 9.75
N SER A 171 12.37 10.91 9.01
CA SER A 171 13.70 10.32 8.84
C SER A 171 13.73 9.49 7.57
N ARG A 172 14.93 9.29 7.00
CA ARG A 172 15.07 8.53 5.75
C ARG A 172 16.33 7.65 5.68
N ASN A 173 17.10 7.61 6.76
CA ASN A 173 18.41 6.96 6.76
C ASN A 173 18.51 5.78 7.73
N ASN A 174 17.42 5.45 8.45
CA ASN A 174 17.37 4.31 9.35
C ASN A 174 17.19 3.01 8.57
N SER A 175 17.22 1.89 9.27
CA SER A 175 17.15 0.55 8.67
C SER A 175 15.84 0.35 7.89
N LEU A 176 15.95 0.00 6.61
CA LEU A 176 14.82 -0.29 5.72
C LEU A 176 15.01 -1.65 5.06
N PHE A 177 14.04 -2.52 5.21
CA PHE A 177 13.98 -3.80 4.54
C PHE A 177 12.76 -3.90 3.63
N LYS A 178 12.97 -4.41 2.41
CA LYS A 178 11.89 -4.95 1.60
C LYS A 178 11.74 -6.42 1.93
N CYS A 179 10.58 -6.81 2.46
CA CYS A 179 10.25 -8.16 2.87
C CYS A 179 9.50 -8.85 1.72
N ASN A 180 10.28 -9.40 0.80
CA ASN A 180 9.80 -10.05 -0.41
C ASN A 180 10.83 -11.07 -0.84
N PRO A 181 10.51 -12.37 -0.92
CA PRO A 181 11.47 -13.38 -1.31
C PRO A 181 11.92 -13.21 -2.76
N ASN A 182 13.14 -13.64 -3.08
CA ASN A 182 13.63 -13.71 -4.46
C ASN A 182 12.88 -14.80 -5.26
N SER A 183 12.48 -15.88 -4.58
CA SER A 183 11.65 -16.94 -5.12
C SER A 183 10.56 -17.28 -4.11
N LEU A 184 9.30 -17.29 -4.57
CA LEU A 184 8.16 -17.56 -3.70
C LEU A 184 8.14 -19.04 -3.27
N ASN A 185 8.22 -19.27 -1.96
CA ASN A 185 7.96 -20.59 -1.38
C ASN A 185 6.46 -20.74 -1.14
N LEU A 186 5.83 -21.67 -1.86
CA LEU A 186 4.38 -21.90 -1.77
C LEU A 186 3.93 -22.47 -0.41
N PHE A 187 4.86 -22.95 0.41
CA PHE A 187 4.57 -23.36 1.79
C PHE A 187 4.60 -22.18 2.78
N GLY A 188 4.89 -20.96 2.30
CA GLY A 188 4.80 -19.75 3.08
C GLY A 188 6.02 -19.40 3.95
N GLU A 189 7.11 -20.13 3.81
CA GLU A 189 8.38 -19.84 4.43
C GLU A 189 9.13 -18.77 3.63
N ASN A 190 8.61 -17.56 3.69
CA ASN A 190 9.15 -16.41 2.95
C ASN A 190 9.71 -15.39 3.95
N SER A 191 9.33 -14.14 3.86
CA SER A 191 9.76 -13.09 4.79
C SER A 191 8.92 -13.11 6.08
N ASN A 192 8.87 -14.26 6.76
CA ASN A 192 7.93 -14.52 7.86
C ASN A 192 8.41 -14.05 9.23
N LEU A 193 9.64 -13.53 9.35
CA LEU A 193 10.27 -13.09 10.60
C LEU A 193 10.49 -14.22 11.63
N SER A 194 10.65 -15.47 11.18
CA SER A 194 11.11 -16.57 12.02
C SER A 194 12.63 -16.67 11.97
N LEU A 195 13.21 -17.39 12.94
CA LEU A 195 14.63 -17.70 13.00
C LEU A 195 14.96 -19.07 12.36
N SER A 196 14.16 -19.52 11.38
CA SER A 196 14.23 -20.87 10.82
C SER A 196 15.35 -21.08 9.80
N HIS A 197 15.91 -20.00 9.23
CA HIS A 197 16.86 -20.11 8.13
C HIS A 197 18.33 -20.20 8.56
N GLY A 198 18.67 -19.74 9.75
CA GLY A 198 20.05 -19.73 10.27
C GLY A 198 20.33 -18.56 11.19
N ASN A 199 21.62 -18.24 11.35
CA ASN A 199 22.08 -17.20 12.28
C ASN A 199 22.81 -16.04 11.58
N ASP A 200 23.06 -16.16 10.29
CA ASP A 200 23.81 -15.16 9.53
C ASP A 200 22.90 -14.41 8.53
N SER A 201 23.26 -13.19 8.21
CA SER A 201 22.49 -12.36 7.23
C SER A 201 22.40 -13.02 5.85
N SER A 202 23.44 -13.75 5.44
CA SER A 202 23.45 -14.51 4.18
C SER A 202 22.33 -15.56 4.09
N ASP A 203 21.88 -16.11 5.23
CA ASP A 203 20.80 -17.09 5.29
C ASP A 203 19.43 -16.44 5.00
N TYR A 204 19.34 -15.11 5.08
CA TYR A 204 18.11 -14.32 4.96
C TYR A 204 18.06 -13.41 3.73
N GLU A 205 19.15 -13.24 2.98
CA GLU A 205 19.22 -12.35 1.81
C GLU A 205 18.25 -12.74 0.68
N ASP A 206 17.87 -14.01 0.60
CA ASP A 206 16.86 -14.48 -0.34
C ASP A 206 15.42 -14.07 0.05
N PHE A 207 15.19 -13.73 1.31
CA PHE A 207 13.87 -13.37 1.84
C PHE A 207 13.71 -11.88 2.09
N TYR A 208 14.81 -11.18 2.45
CA TYR A 208 14.81 -9.77 2.80
C TYR A 208 15.83 -9.01 1.97
N THR A 209 15.40 -7.95 1.32
CA THR A 209 16.34 -7.04 0.64
C THR A 209 16.59 -5.82 1.52
N LEU A 210 17.82 -5.66 2.02
CA LEU A 210 18.26 -4.43 2.70
C LEU A 210 18.24 -3.26 1.70
N LYS A 211 17.59 -2.15 2.06
CA LYS A 211 17.45 -0.92 1.25
C LYS A 211 18.19 0.28 1.83
N SER A 212 18.63 0.20 3.07
CA SER A 212 19.51 1.12 3.76
C SER A 212 20.95 0.63 3.71
N ASP A 213 21.88 1.44 4.20
CA ASP A 213 23.31 1.08 4.22
C ASP A 213 23.65 0.08 5.35
N PHE A 214 22.73 -0.07 6.34
CA PHE A 214 22.88 -0.96 7.50
C PHE A 214 21.52 -1.43 7.98
N GLY A 215 21.47 -2.48 8.83
CA GLY A 215 20.21 -2.90 9.46
C GLY A 215 20.10 -4.37 9.83
N TRP A 216 20.97 -5.26 9.34
CA TRP A 216 20.83 -6.71 9.59
C TRP A 216 20.77 -7.04 11.08
N GLU A 217 21.64 -6.47 11.90
CA GLU A 217 21.63 -6.67 13.36
C GLU A 217 20.29 -6.25 13.99
N LYS A 218 19.69 -5.17 13.46
CA LYS A 218 18.38 -4.67 13.90
C LYS A 218 17.26 -5.65 13.53
N LEU A 219 17.29 -6.20 12.31
CA LEU A 219 16.33 -7.20 11.87
C LEU A 219 16.44 -8.48 12.70
N PHE A 220 17.66 -8.95 13.00
CA PHE A 220 17.86 -10.10 13.89
C PHE A 220 17.35 -9.85 15.30
N ASN A 221 17.60 -8.67 15.85
CA ASN A 221 17.06 -8.29 17.16
C ASN A 221 15.53 -8.27 17.16
N LEU A 222 14.90 -7.77 16.08
CA LEU A 222 13.45 -7.85 15.92
C LEU A 222 12.96 -9.30 15.88
N MET A 223 13.60 -10.15 15.06
CA MET A 223 13.21 -11.56 14.94
C MET A 223 13.42 -12.31 16.27
N ASP A 224 14.56 -12.12 16.95
CA ASP A 224 14.80 -12.74 18.23
C ASP A 224 13.81 -12.31 19.30
N THR A 225 13.58 -11.00 19.42
CA THR A 225 12.61 -10.48 20.40
C THR A 225 11.19 -10.99 20.09
N LEU A 226 10.81 -11.00 18.83
CA LEU A 226 9.47 -11.46 18.40
C LEU A 226 9.25 -12.95 18.72
N ASN A 227 10.27 -13.79 18.54
CA ASN A 227 10.15 -15.24 18.70
C ASN A 227 10.45 -15.73 20.12
N ASN A 228 11.45 -15.14 20.79
CA ASN A 228 11.97 -15.64 22.06
C ASN A 228 11.60 -14.74 23.26
N HIS A 229 11.36 -13.44 23.02
CA HIS A 229 11.13 -12.45 24.07
C HIS A 229 9.92 -11.54 23.81
N PRO A 230 8.75 -12.08 23.44
CA PRO A 230 7.60 -11.29 22.93
C PRO A 230 7.07 -10.23 23.90
N ASN A 231 7.35 -10.36 25.19
CA ASN A 231 6.97 -9.36 26.21
C ASN A 231 7.71 -8.02 26.03
N PHE A 232 8.84 -7.99 25.34
CA PHE A 232 9.63 -6.79 25.06
C PHE A 232 9.39 -6.22 23.68
N ILE A 233 8.51 -6.81 22.88
CA ILE A 233 8.34 -6.49 21.47
C ILE A 233 7.94 -5.03 21.22
N ASN A 234 7.19 -4.41 22.13
CA ASN A 234 6.80 -2.98 22.04
C ASN A 234 7.98 -2.00 22.04
N GLN A 235 9.17 -2.44 22.49
CA GLN A 235 10.37 -1.60 22.51
C GLN A 235 11.00 -1.46 21.13
N ILE A 236 10.80 -2.45 20.25
CA ILE A 236 11.48 -2.55 18.95
C ILE A 236 10.52 -2.71 17.75
N LEU A 237 9.23 -2.83 18.01
CA LEU A 237 8.19 -2.90 16.98
C LEU A 237 7.04 -1.95 17.34
N ASN A 238 6.55 -1.23 16.37
CA ASN A 238 5.29 -0.51 16.48
C ASN A 238 4.14 -1.53 16.38
N VAL A 239 3.75 -2.08 17.54
CA VAL A 239 2.74 -3.13 17.61
C VAL A 239 1.39 -2.65 17.09
N ASP A 240 0.94 -1.46 17.48
CA ASP A 240 -0.33 -0.91 17.01
C ASP A 240 -0.39 -0.80 15.49
N ARG A 241 0.66 -0.26 14.87
CA ARG A 241 0.80 -0.20 13.40
C ARG A 241 0.74 -1.58 12.75
N THR A 242 1.33 -2.57 13.39
CA THR A 242 1.32 -3.95 12.92
C THR A 242 -0.09 -4.55 12.99
N LEU A 243 -0.83 -4.26 14.05
CA LEU A 243 -2.23 -4.69 14.19
C LEU A 243 -3.13 -4.04 13.14
N TRP A 244 -2.94 -2.75 12.83
CA TRP A 244 -3.61 -2.09 11.72
C TRP A 244 -3.32 -2.73 10.36
N MET A 245 -2.06 -3.08 10.09
CA MET A 245 -1.69 -3.78 8.85
C MET A 245 -2.42 -5.12 8.73
N HIS A 246 -2.46 -5.92 9.80
CA HIS A 246 -3.20 -7.19 9.78
C HIS A 246 -4.70 -6.98 9.62
N ALA A 247 -5.28 -6.03 10.36
CA ALA A 247 -6.69 -5.69 10.26
C ALA A 247 -7.07 -5.25 8.83
N PHE A 248 -6.26 -4.42 8.22
CA PHE A 248 -6.46 -3.99 6.83
C PHE A 248 -6.43 -5.17 5.86
N ASN A 249 -5.40 -6.02 5.93
CA ASN A 249 -5.28 -7.16 5.03
C ASN A 249 -6.47 -8.14 5.15
N TYR A 250 -6.95 -8.38 6.37
CA TYR A 250 -8.13 -9.22 6.59
C TYR A 250 -9.45 -8.55 6.19
N SER A 251 -9.58 -7.24 6.36
CA SER A 251 -10.82 -6.54 5.99
C SER A 251 -11.11 -6.67 4.51
N ILE A 252 -10.11 -6.47 3.66
CA ILE A 252 -10.24 -6.49 2.19
C ILE A 252 -9.82 -7.81 1.54
N ILE A 253 -9.55 -8.84 2.33
CA ILE A 253 -9.09 -10.17 1.84
C ILE A 253 -7.84 -10.01 0.94
N ASN A 254 -6.81 -9.38 1.47
CA ASN A 254 -5.51 -9.27 0.82
C ASN A 254 -4.57 -10.38 1.33
N ILE A 255 -4.64 -11.55 0.70
CA ILE A 255 -3.87 -12.72 1.12
C ILE A 255 -2.48 -12.75 0.49
N ASP A 256 -2.26 -12.05 -0.62
CA ASP A 256 -0.92 -11.83 -1.18
C ASP A 256 -0.13 -10.80 -0.35
N SER A 257 0.04 -11.11 0.92
CA SER A 257 0.62 -10.25 1.95
C SER A 257 1.31 -11.08 3.02
N TYR A 258 1.67 -10.46 4.15
CA TYR A 258 2.22 -11.19 5.30
C TYR A 258 1.29 -12.32 5.77
N ILE A 259 -0.03 -12.16 5.69
CA ILE A 259 -1.00 -13.14 6.17
C ILE A 259 -0.84 -14.46 5.43
N GLY A 260 -0.92 -14.46 4.11
CA GLY A 260 -0.82 -15.66 3.28
C GLY A 260 0.63 -16.10 3.10
N TYR A 261 1.36 -15.41 2.27
CA TYR A 261 2.72 -15.81 1.90
C TYR A 261 3.86 -15.16 2.67
N ALA A 262 3.60 -14.36 3.69
CA ALA A 262 4.61 -13.60 4.42
C ALA A 262 5.52 -12.77 3.48
N GLN A 263 4.88 -11.99 2.62
CA GLN A 263 5.56 -11.12 1.63
C GLN A 263 4.82 -9.79 1.46
N ASN A 264 5.28 -8.99 0.51
CA ASN A 264 4.62 -7.75 0.08
C ASN A 264 4.46 -6.73 1.20
N TYR A 265 5.52 -6.50 1.97
CA TYR A 265 5.60 -5.42 2.95
C TYR A 265 7.04 -4.89 3.06
N TYR A 266 7.19 -3.73 3.71
CA TYR A 266 8.48 -3.22 4.14
C TYR A 266 8.51 -3.12 5.66
N LEU A 267 9.70 -3.10 6.22
CA LEU A 267 9.97 -2.77 7.61
C LEU A 267 10.90 -1.57 7.65
N TYR A 268 10.48 -0.50 8.32
CA TYR A 268 11.27 0.70 8.52
C TYR A 268 11.45 1.00 10.01
N GLU A 269 12.70 1.17 10.45
CA GLU A 269 13.04 1.57 11.82
C GLU A 269 12.83 3.09 11.96
N ASP A 270 11.96 3.52 12.87
CA ASP A 270 11.75 4.94 13.17
C ASP A 270 12.86 5.52 14.06
N ASN A 271 12.81 6.83 14.33
CA ASN A 271 13.78 7.52 15.19
C ASN A 271 13.73 7.07 16.66
N ALA A 272 12.69 6.36 17.09
CA ALA A 272 12.57 5.75 18.39
C ALA A 272 13.16 4.33 18.45
N GLY A 273 13.73 3.83 17.35
CA GLY A 273 14.32 2.51 17.23
C GLY A 273 13.29 1.38 17.04
N ARG A 274 12.06 1.69 16.66
CA ARG A 274 11.00 0.70 16.45
C ARG A 274 10.75 0.47 14.97
N PHE A 275 10.65 -0.79 14.57
CA PHE A 275 10.23 -1.16 13.24
C PHE A 275 8.75 -0.88 13.02
N ASN A 276 8.43 -0.31 11.88
CA ASN A 276 7.09 -0.03 11.40
C ASN A 276 6.86 -0.81 10.10
N PRO A 277 5.85 -1.67 10.02
CA PRO A 277 5.48 -2.30 8.77
C PRO A 277 4.82 -1.30 7.83
N ILE A 278 5.12 -1.42 6.53
CA ILE A 278 4.55 -0.61 5.47
C ILE A 278 3.97 -1.54 4.42
N LEU A 279 2.71 -1.37 4.07
CA LEU A 279 2.01 -2.13 3.03
C LEU A 279 2.66 -1.93 1.66
N TRP A 280 2.74 -3.01 0.90
CA TRP A 280 3.25 -2.99 -0.46
C TRP A 280 2.50 -3.96 -1.37
N ASP A 281 2.36 -3.62 -2.67
CA ASP A 281 1.84 -4.48 -3.75
C ASP A 281 0.40 -4.94 -3.51
N LEU A 282 -0.54 -4.00 -3.41
CA LEU A 282 -1.96 -4.24 -3.12
C LEU A 282 -2.79 -4.58 -4.37
N ASN A 283 -2.15 -4.88 -5.51
CA ASN A 283 -2.80 -5.14 -6.79
C ASN A 283 -3.69 -6.39 -6.81
N MET A 284 -3.44 -7.34 -5.90
CA MET A 284 -4.19 -8.59 -5.76
C MET A 284 -5.13 -8.62 -4.53
N SER A 285 -5.48 -7.46 -4.01
CA SER A 285 -6.45 -7.29 -2.92
C SER A 285 -7.89 -7.60 -3.36
N PHE A 286 -8.83 -7.44 -2.45
CA PHE A 286 -10.26 -7.76 -2.64
C PHE A 286 -10.48 -9.18 -3.19
N GLY A 287 -9.78 -10.14 -2.56
CA GLY A 287 -9.92 -11.55 -2.89
C GLY A 287 -9.46 -11.94 -4.31
N SER A 288 -8.70 -11.09 -4.98
CA SER A 288 -8.13 -11.42 -6.28
C SER A 288 -7.14 -12.59 -6.18
N PHE A 289 -6.31 -12.61 -5.12
CA PHE A 289 -5.42 -13.73 -4.84
C PHE A 289 -6.08 -14.74 -3.88
N ARG A 290 -6.30 -15.96 -4.35
CA ARG A 290 -6.90 -17.06 -3.59
C ARG A 290 -6.30 -18.43 -3.93
N LEU A 291 -5.14 -18.46 -4.59
CA LEU A 291 -4.53 -19.72 -5.05
C LEU A 291 -4.02 -20.56 -3.90
N THR A 292 -3.45 -19.93 -2.91
CA THR A 292 -3.01 -20.53 -1.65
C THR A 292 -2.79 -19.44 -0.62
N ASP A 293 -2.77 -19.78 0.65
CA ASP A 293 -2.48 -18.88 1.77
C ASP A 293 -1.52 -19.52 2.77
N ALA A 294 -0.89 -20.63 2.36
CA ALA A 294 0.01 -21.43 3.19
C ALA A 294 -0.60 -21.85 4.55
N SER A 295 -1.91 -21.94 4.63
CA SER A 295 -2.70 -22.39 5.78
C SER A 295 -3.52 -23.64 5.41
N SER A 296 -4.61 -23.93 6.11
CA SER A 296 -5.56 -24.98 5.75
C SER A 296 -6.18 -24.81 4.35
N TYR A 297 -6.09 -23.62 3.78
CA TYR A 297 -6.50 -23.29 2.40
C TYR A 297 -5.37 -23.41 1.39
N PHE A 298 -4.30 -24.13 1.70
CA PHE A 298 -3.09 -24.23 0.89
C PHE A 298 -3.34 -24.50 -0.62
N SER A 299 -4.31 -25.32 -0.95
CA SER A 299 -4.70 -25.59 -2.35
C SER A 299 -5.61 -24.50 -2.96
N GLY A 300 -5.74 -23.38 -2.29
CA GLY A 300 -6.61 -22.30 -2.70
C GLY A 300 -7.99 -22.35 -2.03
N PHE A 301 -8.71 -21.25 -2.12
CA PHE A 301 -10.06 -21.14 -1.57
C PHE A 301 -10.99 -20.38 -2.52
N SER A 302 -12.27 -20.70 -2.42
CA SER A 302 -13.32 -20.13 -3.27
C SER A 302 -13.64 -18.68 -2.88
N ILE A 303 -14.33 -17.97 -3.76
CA ILE A 303 -14.88 -16.65 -3.46
C ILE A 303 -15.83 -16.72 -2.26
N SER A 304 -16.62 -17.80 -2.14
CA SER A 304 -17.50 -18.00 -0.99
C SER A 304 -16.73 -18.09 0.33
N GLN A 305 -15.62 -18.82 0.36
CA GLN A 305 -14.73 -18.88 1.53
C GLN A 305 -14.06 -17.53 1.81
N ALA A 306 -13.69 -16.78 0.78
CA ALA A 306 -13.15 -15.43 0.95
C ALA A 306 -14.15 -14.49 1.66
N LYS A 307 -15.43 -14.55 1.29
CA LYS A 307 -16.52 -13.78 1.91
C LYS A 307 -16.65 -14.03 3.42
N THR A 308 -16.36 -15.26 3.87
CA THR A 308 -16.55 -15.73 5.25
C THR A 308 -15.23 -16.12 5.93
N LEU A 309 -14.09 -15.63 5.44
CA LEU A 309 -12.80 -15.92 6.07
C LEU A 309 -12.76 -15.37 7.49
N ASP A 310 -12.52 -16.27 8.46
CA ASP A 310 -12.41 -15.89 9.87
C ASP A 310 -11.20 -14.97 10.08
N PRO A 311 -11.38 -13.81 10.75
CA PRO A 311 -10.29 -12.88 11.04
C PRO A 311 -9.11 -13.46 11.82
N LEU A 312 -9.32 -14.57 12.51
CA LEU A 312 -8.29 -15.26 13.30
C LEU A 312 -7.86 -16.60 12.68
N SER A 313 -8.26 -16.90 11.44
CA SER A 313 -7.98 -18.19 10.80
C SER A 313 -6.48 -18.54 10.80
N HIS A 314 -5.59 -17.64 10.38
CA HIS A 314 -4.15 -17.88 10.37
C HIS A 314 -3.50 -17.86 11.77
N TYR A 315 -4.14 -17.26 12.76
CA TYR A 315 -3.72 -17.37 14.15
C TYR A 315 -4.09 -18.74 14.74
N ASN A 316 -5.29 -19.22 14.44
CA ASN A 316 -5.81 -20.49 14.95
C ASN A 316 -5.20 -21.70 14.25
N ASP A 317 -4.81 -21.58 13.00
CA ASP A 317 -4.18 -22.66 12.24
C ASP A 317 -2.71 -22.79 12.58
N ILE A 318 -2.36 -23.85 13.32
CA ILE A 318 -0.99 -24.16 13.74
C ILE A 318 -0.28 -25.11 12.77
N SER A 319 -0.98 -25.59 11.73
CA SER A 319 -0.46 -26.61 10.80
C SER A 319 0.53 -26.05 9.77
N VAL A 320 0.72 -24.76 9.72
CA VAL A 320 1.44 -24.06 8.67
C VAL A 320 2.70 -23.38 9.18
N PHE A 321 3.54 -22.96 8.23
CA PHE A 321 4.75 -22.20 8.52
C PHE A 321 4.44 -21.03 9.46
N PRO A 322 5.34 -20.78 10.43
CA PRO A 322 5.08 -19.79 11.46
C PRO A 322 4.81 -18.41 10.85
N ARG A 323 3.87 -17.71 11.47
CA ARG A 323 3.56 -16.30 11.25
C ARG A 323 3.84 -15.53 12.54
N PRO A 324 5.11 -15.39 12.97
CA PRO A 324 5.44 -14.82 14.29
C PRO A 324 4.84 -13.43 14.49
N LEU A 325 4.87 -12.57 13.47
CA LEU A 325 4.33 -11.21 13.54
C LEU A 325 2.81 -11.16 13.79
N MET A 326 2.11 -12.22 13.51
CA MET A 326 0.69 -12.36 13.87
C MET A 326 0.54 -13.22 15.14
N ARG A 327 1.03 -14.45 15.11
CA ARG A 327 0.78 -15.43 16.17
C ARG A 327 1.31 -14.97 17.52
N ASN A 328 2.55 -14.49 17.57
CA ASN A 328 3.16 -14.09 18.84
C ASN A 328 2.54 -12.79 19.37
N LEU A 329 2.13 -11.87 18.49
CA LEU A 329 1.41 -10.68 18.92
C LEU A 329 -0.01 -11.02 19.41
N PHE A 330 -0.70 -11.95 18.75
CA PHE A 330 -2.08 -12.31 19.10
C PHE A 330 -2.18 -13.25 20.30
N ASN A 331 -1.08 -13.88 20.74
CA ASN A 331 -1.01 -14.56 22.01
C ASN A 331 -1.28 -13.61 23.21
N ASN A 332 -1.00 -12.32 23.03
CA ASN A 332 -1.44 -11.29 23.96
C ASN A 332 -2.90 -10.94 23.69
N ASP A 333 -3.75 -11.18 24.67
CA ASP A 333 -5.21 -10.95 24.56
C ASP A 333 -5.59 -9.50 24.25
N ARG A 334 -4.84 -8.53 24.81
CA ARG A 334 -5.02 -7.11 24.52
C ARG A 334 -4.75 -6.80 23.05
N ASN A 335 -3.63 -7.30 22.49
CA ASN A 335 -3.31 -7.10 21.09
C ASN A 335 -4.38 -7.69 20.17
N ARG A 336 -4.90 -8.88 20.51
CA ARG A 336 -5.95 -9.52 19.75
C ARG A 336 -7.25 -8.72 19.77
N LYS A 337 -7.63 -8.16 20.94
CA LYS A 337 -8.78 -7.26 21.06
C LYS A 337 -8.59 -5.97 20.26
N MET A 338 -7.40 -5.35 20.34
CA MET A 338 -7.06 -4.16 19.53
C MET A 338 -7.16 -4.45 18.04
N TYR A 339 -6.60 -5.57 17.59
CA TYR A 339 -6.70 -6.00 16.19
C TYR A 339 -8.16 -6.11 15.72
N LEU A 340 -9.02 -6.75 16.51
CA LEU A 340 -10.46 -6.89 16.19
C LEU A 340 -11.16 -5.53 16.19
N ALA A 341 -10.79 -4.62 17.09
CA ALA A 341 -11.31 -3.25 17.10
C ALA A 341 -10.88 -2.48 15.84
N HIS A 342 -9.62 -2.59 15.42
CA HIS A 342 -9.14 -1.98 14.18
C HIS A 342 -9.87 -2.54 12.95
N LEU A 343 -10.06 -3.86 12.90
CA LEU A 343 -10.82 -4.51 11.82
C LEU A 343 -12.25 -3.96 11.76
N LYS A 344 -12.92 -3.86 12.91
CA LYS A 344 -14.27 -3.30 13.01
C LYS A 344 -14.30 -1.84 12.54
N THR A 345 -13.37 -1.02 12.98
CA THR A 345 -13.25 0.37 12.54
C THR A 345 -13.09 0.51 11.02
N ILE A 346 -12.22 -0.30 10.40
CA ILE A 346 -12.06 -0.30 8.94
C ILE A 346 -13.39 -0.66 8.25
N MET A 347 -14.10 -1.67 8.76
CA MET A 347 -15.37 -2.10 8.19
C MET A 347 -16.46 -1.02 8.32
N GLU A 348 -16.57 -0.37 9.46
CA GLU A 348 -17.54 0.68 9.72
C GLU A 348 -17.28 1.95 8.89
N GLU A 349 -16.02 2.42 8.86
CA GLU A 349 -15.67 3.69 8.24
C GLU A 349 -15.57 3.65 6.70
N ASN A 350 -15.49 2.47 6.11
CA ASN A 350 -15.35 2.35 4.65
C ASN A 350 -16.47 1.54 4.01
N PHE A 351 -16.90 0.45 4.63
CA PHE A 351 -17.77 -0.53 3.98
C PHE A 351 -19.22 -0.42 4.46
N SER A 352 -19.49 -0.26 5.73
CA SER A 352 -20.85 -0.08 6.26
C SER A 352 -21.50 1.21 5.77
N ASN A 353 -20.73 2.29 5.66
CA ASN A 353 -21.19 3.59 5.16
C ASN A 353 -21.08 3.74 3.63
N GLN A 354 -20.64 2.69 2.93
CA GLN A 354 -20.49 2.62 1.48
C GLN A 354 -19.48 3.61 0.85
N ASN A 355 -18.64 4.28 1.63
CA ASN A 355 -17.63 5.22 1.13
C ASN A 355 -16.67 4.61 0.10
N TYR A 356 -16.40 3.29 0.21
CA TYR A 356 -15.57 2.59 -0.78
C TYR A 356 -16.24 2.51 -2.16
N ILE A 357 -17.58 2.38 -2.21
CA ILE A 357 -18.34 2.34 -3.47
C ILE A 357 -18.34 3.72 -4.14
N ASP A 358 -18.50 4.79 -3.37
CA ASP A 358 -18.44 6.15 -3.92
C ASP A 358 -17.05 6.42 -4.50
N SER A 359 -16.00 6.00 -3.79
CA SER A 359 -14.61 6.08 -4.27
C SER A 359 -14.39 5.24 -5.53
N ALA A 360 -14.89 3.99 -5.55
CA ALA A 360 -14.79 3.10 -6.70
C ALA A 360 -15.51 3.66 -7.92
N ASN A 361 -16.75 4.12 -7.76
CA ASN A 361 -17.54 4.74 -8.85
C ASN A 361 -16.83 5.98 -9.43
N LYS A 362 -16.25 6.82 -8.56
CA LYS A 362 -15.45 7.96 -9.00
C LYS A 362 -14.24 7.51 -9.83
N MET A 363 -13.50 6.49 -9.36
CA MET A 363 -12.37 5.94 -10.10
C MET A 363 -12.81 5.36 -11.45
N TYR A 364 -13.89 4.57 -11.49
CA TYR A 364 -14.45 4.04 -12.73
C TYR A 364 -14.77 5.15 -13.74
N SER A 365 -15.48 6.19 -13.29
CA SER A 365 -15.81 7.34 -14.11
C SER A 365 -14.58 8.04 -14.70
N ILE A 366 -13.48 8.12 -13.92
CA ILE A 366 -12.24 8.76 -14.35
C ILE A 366 -11.52 7.93 -15.42
N ILE A 367 -11.45 6.59 -15.24
CA ILE A 367 -10.66 5.72 -16.12
C ILE A 367 -11.44 5.12 -17.29
N ASP A 368 -12.75 5.24 -17.34
CA ASP A 368 -13.64 4.58 -18.28
C ASP A 368 -13.16 4.68 -19.74
N GLN A 369 -12.98 5.91 -20.22
CA GLN A 369 -12.52 6.16 -21.58
C GLN A 369 -11.11 5.60 -21.85
N SER A 370 -10.22 5.64 -20.85
CA SER A 370 -8.87 5.12 -20.99
C SER A 370 -8.84 3.60 -21.06
N VAL A 371 -9.69 2.92 -20.28
CA VAL A 371 -9.85 1.45 -20.37
C VAL A 371 -10.44 1.06 -21.74
N LEU A 372 -11.43 1.81 -22.23
CA LEU A 372 -12.01 1.55 -23.56
C LEU A 372 -10.93 1.63 -24.65
N MET A 373 -10.07 2.66 -24.60
CA MET A 373 -9.03 2.92 -25.60
C MET A 373 -7.79 2.02 -25.45
N ASP A 374 -7.56 1.38 -24.30
CA ASP A 374 -6.42 0.51 -24.06
C ASP A 374 -6.55 -0.79 -24.86
N THR A 375 -5.87 -0.86 -26.00
CA THR A 375 -5.87 -2.06 -26.86
C THR A 375 -5.00 -3.19 -26.33
N ASN A 376 -4.13 -2.94 -25.33
CA ASN A 376 -3.24 -3.91 -24.73
C ASN A 376 -3.73 -4.43 -23.37
N LYS A 377 -4.97 -4.10 -22.98
CA LYS A 377 -5.57 -4.57 -21.72
C LYS A 377 -5.74 -6.09 -21.70
N PHE A 378 -5.64 -6.70 -20.53
CA PHE A 378 -5.77 -8.15 -20.34
C PHE A 378 -7.23 -8.62 -20.28
N TYR A 379 -8.16 -7.72 -20.05
CA TYR A 379 -9.58 -7.99 -19.88
C TYR A 379 -10.39 -7.17 -20.88
N SER A 380 -11.56 -7.67 -21.27
CA SER A 380 -12.44 -6.92 -22.12
C SER A 380 -12.97 -5.67 -21.40
N TYR A 381 -13.44 -4.69 -22.17
CA TYR A 381 -14.09 -3.52 -21.59
C TYR A 381 -15.37 -3.91 -20.82
N LEU A 382 -16.07 -4.96 -21.25
CA LEU A 382 -17.23 -5.51 -20.53
C LEU A 382 -16.82 -6.14 -19.19
N ASP A 383 -15.67 -6.81 -19.12
CA ASP A 383 -15.13 -7.34 -17.86
C ASP A 383 -14.85 -6.21 -16.87
N PHE A 384 -14.27 -5.11 -17.36
CA PHE A 384 -14.07 -3.91 -16.55
C PHE A 384 -15.40 -3.38 -16.01
N GLN A 385 -16.39 -3.16 -16.87
CA GLN A 385 -17.69 -2.66 -16.45
C GLN A 385 -18.37 -3.55 -15.42
N ASN A 386 -18.20 -4.86 -15.50
CA ASN A 386 -18.86 -5.83 -14.62
C ASN A 386 -18.12 -6.07 -13.30
N ASN A 387 -16.78 -5.93 -13.24
CA ASN A 387 -16.00 -6.44 -12.10
C ASN A 387 -16.07 -5.58 -10.83
N LEU A 388 -16.79 -4.46 -10.84
CA LEU A 388 -17.18 -3.79 -9.62
C LEU A 388 -18.25 -4.60 -8.87
N ASP A 389 -19.29 -5.05 -9.56
CA ASP A 389 -20.47 -5.69 -8.99
C ASP A 389 -20.43 -7.23 -9.07
N SER A 390 -19.77 -7.79 -10.08
CA SER A 390 -19.86 -9.21 -10.41
C SER A 390 -18.50 -9.85 -10.60
N THR A 391 -18.44 -11.16 -10.36
CA THR A 391 -17.25 -11.99 -10.67
C THR A 391 -16.97 -12.00 -12.17
N VAL A 392 -15.72 -11.79 -12.53
CA VAL A 392 -15.19 -11.96 -13.89
C VAL A 392 -14.33 -13.21 -13.92
N THR A 393 -14.65 -14.14 -14.80
CA THR A 393 -13.90 -15.38 -15.02
C THR A 393 -12.95 -15.23 -16.19
N ASN A 394 -11.66 -15.43 -15.96
CA ASN A 394 -10.62 -15.47 -16.99
C ASN A 394 -9.63 -16.59 -16.65
N ILE A 395 -8.34 -16.30 -16.39
CA ILE A 395 -7.36 -17.28 -15.91
C ILE A 395 -7.80 -17.84 -14.55
N ILE A 396 -8.32 -16.99 -13.69
CA ILE A 396 -8.98 -17.33 -12.43
C ILE A 396 -10.28 -16.52 -12.32
N ASP A 397 -11.10 -16.84 -11.33
CA ASP A 397 -12.27 -16.03 -10.98
C ASP A 397 -11.85 -14.81 -10.15
N TYR A 398 -12.12 -13.62 -10.67
CA TYR A 398 -11.91 -12.35 -9.97
C TYR A 398 -13.22 -11.87 -9.37
N PRO A 399 -13.41 -11.86 -8.05
CA PRO A 399 -14.67 -11.46 -7.43
C PRO A 399 -15.01 -10.01 -7.74
N GLY A 400 -16.29 -9.71 -7.88
CA GLY A 400 -16.75 -8.33 -7.86
C GLY A 400 -16.41 -7.68 -6.52
N ILE A 401 -15.85 -6.47 -6.55
CA ILE A 401 -15.43 -5.79 -5.31
C ILE A 401 -16.62 -5.60 -4.37
N LYS A 402 -17.76 -5.15 -4.91
CA LYS A 402 -18.98 -4.92 -4.15
C LYS A 402 -19.58 -6.21 -3.64
N ASP A 403 -19.73 -7.24 -4.50
CA ASP A 403 -20.26 -8.55 -4.10
C ASP A 403 -19.43 -9.19 -2.99
N LEU A 404 -18.09 -9.11 -3.09
CA LEU A 404 -17.21 -9.60 -2.03
C LEU A 404 -17.45 -8.85 -0.72
N MET A 405 -17.43 -7.51 -0.77
CA MET A 405 -17.41 -6.69 0.44
C MET A 405 -18.75 -6.59 1.13
N GLU A 406 -19.88 -6.59 0.41
CA GLU A 406 -21.23 -6.66 1.03
C GLU A 406 -21.42 -7.97 1.79
N ASN A 407 -21.01 -9.09 1.20
CA ASN A 407 -21.08 -10.39 1.87
C ASN A 407 -20.08 -10.48 3.04
N ARG A 408 -18.86 -9.93 2.88
CA ARG A 408 -17.86 -9.85 3.93
C ARG A 408 -18.36 -9.03 5.12
N LEU A 409 -18.95 -7.87 4.85
CA LEU A 409 -19.55 -7.02 5.87
C LEU A 409 -20.66 -7.75 6.62
N ASN A 410 -21.55 -8.43 5.89
CA ASN A 410 -22.65 -9.21 6.51
C ASN A 410 -22.12 -10.33 7.41
N TYR A 411 -21.06 -11.03 7.01
CA TYR A 411 -20.39 -12.02 7.83
C TYR A 411 -19.78 -11.40 9.10
N LEU A 412 -19.03 -10.32 8.96
CA LEU A 412 -18.31 -9.68 10.05
C LEU A 412 -19.26 -8.98 11.05
N ASN A 413 -20.40 -8.43 10.61
CA ASN A 413 -21.41 -7.86 11.49
C ASN A 413 -22.01 -8.91 12.47
N ASN A 414 -21.94 -10.18 12.09
CA ASN A 414 -22.37 -11.30 12.93
C ASN A 414 -21.20 -12.02 13.62
N TYR A 415 -19.98 -11.50 13.48
CA TYR A 415 -18.81 -12.14 14.07
C TYR A 415 -18.77 -11.95 15.58
N THR A 416 -18.78 -13.05 16.31
CA THR A 416 -18.87 -13.03 17.78
C THR A 416 -17.70 -12.32 18.46
N GLY A 417 -16.52 -12.27 17.81
CA GLY A 417 -15.36 -11.52 18.29
C GLY A 417 -15.57 -10.03 18.39
N PHE A 418 -16.58 -9.47 17.70
CA PHE A 418 -16.93 -8.05 17.79
C PHE A 418 -17.89 -7.72 18.95
N ASN A 419 -18.52 -8.73 19.57
CA ASN A 419 -19.47 -8.52 20.66
C ASN A 419 -18.81 -7.98 21.94
N HIS A 420 -17.49 -8.05 22.04
CA HIS A 420 -16.72 -7.57 23.18
C HIS A 420 -15.88 -6.33 22.86
N THR A 421 -16.12 -5.66 21.75
CA THR A 421 -15.45 -4.39 21.44
C THR A 421 -16.05 -3.30 22.32
N ILE A 422 -15.17 -2.65 23.08
CA ILE A 422 -15.52 -1.51 23.93
C ILE A 422 -15.94 -0.35 23.03
N ILE A 423 -16.99 0.36 23.40
CA ILE A 423 -17.46 1.53 22.69
C ILE A 423 -16.86 2.76 23.35
N ILE A 424 -16.12 3.55 22.62
CA ILE A 424 -15.78 4.93 23.00
C ILE A 424 -16.90 5.80 22.39
N ASP A 425 -17.83 6.24 23.23
CA ASP A 425 -19.00 6.97 22.81
C ASP A 425 -18.64 8.42 22.40
N SER A 426 -17.75 9.04 23.16
CA SER A 426 -17.28 10.39 22.87
C SER A 426 -15.87 10.63 23.43
N ILE A 427 -15.13 11.49 22.75
CA ILE A 427 -13.85 12.01 23.22
C ILE A 427 -13.97 13.54 23.24
N SER A 428 -13.47 14.20 24.29
CA SER A 428 -13.47 15.66 24.34
C SER A 428 -12.64 16.23 23.19
N GLU A 429 -13.16 17.28 22.55
CA GLU A 429 -12.38 18.04 21.59
C GLU A 429 -11.21 18.74 22.28
N PHE A 430 -10.05 18.70 21.65
CA PHE A 430 -8.88 19.42 22.11
C PHE A 430 -9.11 20.93 21.93
N SER A 431 -8.79 21.74 22.94
CA SER A 431 -8.74 23.17 22.73
C SER A 431 -7.53 23.51 21.85
N ASN A 432 -7.78 24.12 20.70
CA ASN A 432 -6.75 24.49 19.71
C ASN A 432 -5.83 25.67 20.22
N ASN A 433 -5.97 26.09 21.47
CA ASN A 433 -5.31 27.28 22.03
C ASN A 433 -4.46 26.98 23.29
N LEU A 434 -3.80 25.81 23.30
CA LEU A 434 -2.88 25.48 24.40
C LEU A 434 -1.57 26.25 24.25
N SER A 435 -1.13 26.87 25.34
CA SER A 435 0.19 27.50 25.49
C SER A 435 1.18 26.51 26.13
N ILE A 436 2.47 26.75 25.94
CA ILE A 436 3.51 25.96 26.64
C ILE A 436 3.32 26.06 28.14
N GLY A 437 3.11 24.94 28.81
CA GLY A 437 2.90 24.86 30.26
C GLY A 437 1.44 24.71 30.69
N ASP A 438 0.49 24.73 29.75
CA ASP A 438 -0.91 24.42 30.03
C ASP A 438 -1.13 22.92 30.20
N ASP A 439 -2.02 22.55 31.13
CA ASP A 439 -2.46 21.18 31.29
C ASP A 439 -3.41 20.77 30.14
N LEU A 440 -3.12 19.66 29.50
CA LEU A 440 -3.99 19.07 28.48
C LEU A 440 -4.93 18.03 29.14
N TRP A 441 -6.21 18.35 29.17
CA TRP A 441 -7.25 17.45 29.66
C TRP A 441 -7.92 16.71 28.49
N ILE A 442 -7.87 15.37 28.54
CA ILE A 442 -8.57 14.50 27.59
C ILE A 442 -9.60 13.74 28.38
N SER A 443 -10.87 13.84 28.00
CA SER A 443 -11.93 13.02 28.55
C SER A 443 -12.57 12.16 27.47
N ALA A 444 -12.87 10.93 27.81
CA ALA A 444 -13.59 10.00 26.95
C ALA A 444 -14.74 9.35 27.73
N ASN A 445 -15.89 9.20 27.11
CA ASN A 445 -16.96 8.37 27.63
C ASN A 445 -16.80 6.96 27.08
N VAL A 446 -16.50 6.00 27.95
CA VAL A 446 -16.21 4.61 27.58
C VAL A 446 -17.16 3.70 28.32
N VAL A 447 -17.86 2.86 27.57
CA VAL A 447 -18.85 1.91 28.12
C VAL A 447 -18.21 0.51 28.18
N ASP A 448 -18.41 -0.18 29.28
CA ASP A 448 -17.99 -1.58 29.54
C ASP A 448 -16.46 -1.81 29.51
N ALA A 449 -15.66 -0.79 29.84
CA ALA A 449 -14.22 -0.91 29.96
C ALA A 449 -13.78 -1.26 31.37
N ASN A 450 -12.90 -2.24 31.53
CA ASN A 450 -12.20 -2.49 32.80
C ASN A 450 -10.95 -1.60 32.98
N GLU A 451 -10.39 -1.11 31.89
CA GLU A 451 -9.19 -0.29 31.85
C GLU A 451 -9.24 0.66 30.64
N VAL A 452 -8.85 1.88 30.83
CA VAL A 452 -8.66 2.88 29.75
C VAL A 452 -7.23 3.38 29.81
N ILE A 453 -6.52 3.27 28.69
CA ILE A 453 -5.12 3.71 28.58
C ILE A 453 -5.03 4.79 27.50
N LEU A 454 -4.48 5.94 27.87
CA LEU A 454 -4.11 6.97 26.92
C LEU A 454 -2.71 6.66 26.36
N LEU A 455 -2.62 6.43 25.07
CA LEU A 455 -1.35 6.38 24.34
C LEU A 455 -1.12 7.75 23.70
N TYR A 456 0.02 8.36 23.98
CA TYR A 456 0.42 9.62 23.37
C TYR A 456 1.82 9.51 22.78
N SER A 457 2.09 10.31 21.76
CA SER A 457 3.40 10.41 21.13
C SER A 457 3.84 11.87 21.12
N CYS A 458 5.09 12.11 21.50
CA CYS A 458 5.71 13.43 21.44
C CYS A 458 6.23 13.80 20.04
N LEU A 459 6.04 12.93 19.06
CA LEU A 459 6.47 13.18 17.68
C LEU A 459 5.39 13.98 16.95
N LEU A 460 5.74 15.18 16.55
CA LEU A 460 4.89 16.13 15.79
C LEU A 460 4.43 15.57 14.41
N TYR A 461 4.95 14.43 13.96
CA TYR A 461 4.77 13.85 12.64
C TYR A 461 4.49 12.34 12.64
N THR A 462 3.77 11.85 13.62
CA THR A 462 3.03 10.60 13.35
C THR A 462 1.92 10.96 12.37
N SER A 463 1.72 10.17 11.33
CA SER A 463 0.52 10.24 10.48
C SER A 463 -0.66 10.55 11.38
N PRO A 464 -1.49 11.56 11.07
CA PRO A 464 -2.64 11.87 11.91
C PRO A 464 -3.40 10.56 12.13
N SER A 465 -3.72 10.28 13.37
CA SER A 465 -4.69 9.22 13.66
C SER A 465 -5.95 9.56 12.87
N PRO A 466 -6.64 8.59 12.22
CA PRO A 466 -7.89 8.87 11.53
C PRO A 466 -8.96 9.54 12.39
N ARG A 467 -8.70 9.66 13.69
CA ARG A 467 -9.57 10.32 14.66
C ARG A 467 -9.29 11.80 14.88
N ASP A 468 -8.28 12.34 14.18
CA ASP A 468 -7.91 13.76 14.28
C ASP A 468 -8.64 14.65 13.25
N HIS A 469 -9.68 14.11 12.60
CA HIS A 469 -10.52 14.82 11.62
C HIS A 469 -11.99 14.79 12.03
#